data_56058ed94a893ef1e22461227d816558
#
_entry.id   56058ed94a893ef1e22461227d816558
#
_cell.length_a   1.000
_cell.length_b   1.000
_cell.length_c   1.000
_cell.angle_alpha   90.00
_cell.angle_beta   90.00
_cell.angle_gamma   90.00
#
_symmetry.space_group_name_H-M   'P 1'
#
loop_
_entity.id
_entity.type
_entity.pdbx_description
1 polymer ?
#
loop_
_entity_poly.entity_id
_entity_poly.type
_entity_poly.pdbx_seq_one_letter_code
_entity_poly.pdbx_strand_id
1 'polypeptide(L)'
;MNSKKYLLVAFYLYTLTLVSGCASTAAGVTKGILDKVFEPDPSSIVVSLRADKDVNPDISGRASPLVTRFYELKSLSVFNSTDFFKLYDQDVALLGDELLVRDEYRFQPGEEKQLARELQPDTRFIGVIGAFRDIENASWRKTMAIDLNDKTTFVIEFRENAIEIRKVHD
;
A
#
# COMPACT_ATOMS: atom_id res chain seq x y z
N MET A 1 58.24 57.72 0.30
CA MET A 1 57.48 57.61 1.55
C MET A 1 56.16 56.88 1.23
N ASN A 2 55.90 55.68 1.79
CA ASN A 2 54.68 54.92 1.87
C ASN A 2 54.25 54.01 0.71
N SER A 3 55.11 53.63 -0.24
CA SER A 3 54.74 52.59 -1.25
C SER A 3 54.40 51.23 -0.63
N LYS A 4 55.08 50.83 0.45
CA LYS A 4 54.86 49.54 1.13
C LYS A 4 53.49 49.40 1.84
N LYS A 5 52.90 50.51 2.29
CA LYS A 5 51.61 50.51 2.96
C LYS A 5 50.44 50.24 1.95
N TYR A 6 50.56 50.79 0.76
CA TYR A 6 49.57 50.56 -0.30
C TYR A 6 49.62 49.13 -0.86
N LEU A 7 50.80 48.53 -0.88
CA LEU A 7 50.97 47.14 -1.30
C LEU A 7 50.31 46.15 -0.33
N LEU A 8 50.43 46.41 0.98
CA LEU A 8 49.78 45.60 2.02
C LEU A 8 48.25 45.76 2.04
N VAL A 9 47.75 46.96 1.82
CA VAL A 9 46.30 47.19 1.71
C VAL A 9 45.70 46.57 0.46
N ALA A 10 46.40 46.67 -0.68
CA ALA A 10 45.96 46.01 -1.91
C ALA A 10 45.95 44.48 -1.80
N PHE A 11 46.94 43.88 -1.11
CA PHE A 11 47.02 42.46 -0.85
C PHE A 11 45.87 41.99 0.09
N TYR A 12 45.54 42.80 1.11
CA TYR A 12 44.46 42.50 2.04
C TYR A 12 43.06 42.61 1.39
N LEU A 13 42.86 43.58 0.48
CA LEU A 13 41.64 43.68 -0.31
C LEU A 13 41.48 42.51 -1.31
N TYR A 14 42.58 42.06 -1.90
CA TYR A 14 42.56 40.94 -2.87
C TYR A 14 42.24 39.60 -2.20
N THR A 15 42.68 39.37 -0.96
CA THR A 15 42.35 38.15 -0.20
C THR A 15 40.90 38.11 0.28
N LEU A 16 40.26 39.30 0.45
CA LEU A 16 38.85 39.36 0.91
C LEU A 16 37.85 39.02 -0.21
N THR A 17 38.25 39.11 -1.47
CA THR A 17 37.35 38.82 -2.62
C THR A 17 37.30 37.32 -2.99
N LEU A 18 38.16 36.50 -2.41
CA LEU A 18 38.19 35.04 -2.74
C LEU A 18 37.28 34.15 -1.87
N VAL A 19 36.56 34.72 -0.92
CA VAL A 19 35.68 33.94 0.00
C VAL A 19 34.19 33.99 -0.41
N SER A 20 33.86 34.73 -1.49
CA SER A 20 32.45 34.94 -1.90
C SER A 20 31.93 33.93 -2.94
N GLY A 21 32.48 32.75 -3.06
CA GLY A 21 32.04 31.84 -4.07
C GLY A 21 32.01 30.39 -3.61
N CYS A 22 31.00 29.97 -2.86
CA CYS A 22 30.50 28.61 -2.78
C CYS A 22 29.44 28.41 -1.68
N ALA A 23 28.46 29.32 -1.56
CA ALA A 23 27.36 29.15 -0.59
C ALA A 23 26.07 28.56 -1.20
N SER A 24 25.99 28.35 -2.52
CA SER A 24 24.74 27.98 -3.17
C SER A 24 24.61 26.49 -3.52
N THR A 25 25.67 25.69 -3.43
CA THR A 25 25.64 24.25 -3.74
C THR A 25 25.45 23.34 -2.53
N ALA A 26 25.75 23.81 -1.33
CA ALA A 26 25.62 22.99 -0.11
C ALA A 26 24.18 22.92 0.42
N ALA A 27 23.35 23.94 0.15
CA ALA A 27 21.96 23.98 0.64
C ALA A 27 21.01 23.00 -0.10
N GLY A 28 21.28 22.68 -1.35
CA GLY A 28 20.48 21.74 -2.13
C GLY A 28 20.75 20.27 -1.78
N VAL A 29 22.01 19.95 -1.48
CA VAL A 29 22.41 18.56 -1.18
C VAL A 29 22.00 18.15 0.24
N THR A 30 22.07 19.08 1.20
CA THR A 30 21.65 18.79 2.58
C THR A 30 20.14 18.64 2.72
N LYS A 31 19.32 19.38 1.92
CA LYS A 31 17.88 19.26 1.97
C LYS A 31 17.41 17.90 1.44
N GLY A 32 17.95 17.44 0.31
CA GLY A 32 17.58 16.14 -0.27
C GLY A 32 18.03 14.92 0.57
N ILE A 33 19.10 15.05 1.37
CA ILE A 33 19.54 13.98 2.28
C ILE A 33 18.69 13.99 3.56
N LEU A 34 18.35 15.17 4.07
CA LEU A 34 17.50 15.32 5.25
C LEU A 34 16.06 14.86 4.97
N ASP A 35 15.50 15.18 3.81
CA ASP A 35 14.15 14.73 3.42
C ASP A 35 14.08 13.20 3.36
N LYS A 36 15.12 12.51 2.84
CA LYS A 36 15.18 11.03 2.82
C LYS A 36 15.37 10.38 4.20
N VAL A 37 16.01 11.07 5.13
CA VAL A 37 16.24 10.54 6.51
C VAL A 37 14.99 10.64 7.38
N PHE A 38 14.05 11.52 7.03
CA PHE A 38 12.81 11.76 7.78
C PHE A 38 11.54 11.29 7.04
N GLU A 39 11.65 10.66 5.85
CA GLU A 39 10.49 10.00 5.24
C GLU A 39 10.15 8.76 6.09
N PRO A 40 8.92 8.66 6.57
CA PRO A 40 8.49 7.46 7.28
C PRO A 40 8.56 6.24 6.35
N ASP A 41 8.87 5.09 6.91
CA ASP A 41 8.90 3.83 6.15
C ASP A 41 7.56 3.60 5.44
N PRO A 42 7.57 3.13 4.19
CA PRO A 42 6.33 2.84 3.49
C PRO A 42 5.56 1.72 4.19
N SER A 43 4.24 1.89 4.28
CA SER A 43 3.38 0.80 4.76
C SER A 43 3.52 -0.41 3.82
N SER A 44 3.66 -1.60 4.38
CA SER A 44 3.80 -2.83 3.61
C SER A 44 2.96 -3.97 4.16
N ILE A 45 2.68 -4.95 3.31
CA ILE A 45 1.91 -6.13 3.70
C ILE A 45 2.63 -7.43 3.34
N VAL A 46 2.44 -8.44 4.17
CA VAL A 46 2.70 -9.85 3.85
C VAL A 46 1.41 -10.62 4.11
N VAL A 47 0.88 -11.24 3.07
CA VAL A 47 -0.42 -11.91 3.10
C VAL A 47 -0.28 -13.35 2.65
N SER A 48 -0.75 -14.29 3.48
CA SER A 48 -1.06 -15.65 3.06
C SER A 48 -2.53 -15.74 2.67
N LEU A 49 -2.81 -16.10 1.42
CA LEU A 49 -4.14 -16.29 0.86
C LEU A 49 -4.37 -17.79 0.72
N ARG A 50 -5.38 -18.34 1.41
CA ARG A 50 -5.63 -19.78 1.46
C ARG A 50 -7.07 -20.09 1.13
N ALA A 51 -7.30 -20.97 0.17
CA ALA A 51 -8.61 -21.54 -0.09
C ALA A 51 -8.73 -22.91 0.57
N ASP A 52 -9.77 -23.11 1.36
CA ASP A 52 -10.05 -24.41 1.98
C ASP A 52 -10.40 -25.45 0.89
N LYS A 53 -10.27 -26.73 1.24
CA LYS A 53 -10.55 -27.83 0.30
C LYS A 53 -12.02 -27.94 -0.07
N ASP A 54 -12.90 -27.39 0.74
CA ASP A 54 -14.36 -27.35 0.58
C ASP A 54 -14.89 -25.98 0.15
N VAL A 55 -14.00 -25.06 -0.28
CA VAL A 55 -14.36 -23.69 -0.69
C VAL A 55 -15.38 -23.68 -1.82
N ASN A 56 -16.36 -22.76 -1.73
CA ASN A 56 -17.29 -22.40 -2.79
C ASN A 56 -18.05 -23.63 -3.38
N PRO A 57 -18.75 -24.45 -2.56
CA PRO A 57 -19.36 -25.67 -3.02
C PRO A 57 -20.49 -25.42 -4.02
N ASP A 58 -20.69 -26.38 -4.92
CA ASP A 58 -21.88 -26.44 -5.77
C ASP A 58 -23.09 -27.01 -5.00
N ILE A 59 -24.23 -27.06 -5.66
CA ILE A 59 -25.49 -27.60 -5.10
C ILE A 59 -25.36 -29.06 -4.61
N SER A 60 -24.36 -29.80 -5.08
CA SER A 60 -24.07 -31.17 -4.66
C SER A 60 -23.01 -31.24 -3.55
N GLY A 61 -22.60 -30.10 -3.00
CA GLY A 61 -21.56 -29.99 -1.97
C GLY A 61 -20.13 -30.17 -2.49
N ARG A 62 -19.90 -30.17 -3.81
CA ARG A 62 -18.56 -30.30 -4.38
C ARG A 62 -17.88 -28.96 -4.43
N ALA A 63 -16.68 -28.86 -3.85
CA ALA A 63 -15.86 -27.67 -3.90
C ALA A 63 -15.63 -27.19 -5.34
N SER A 64 -15.60 -25.87 -5.52
CA SER A 64 -15.44 -25.24 -6.83
C SER A 64 -14.42 -24.09 -6.75
N PRO A 65 -13.79 -23.74 -7.88
CA PRO A 65 -12.91 -22.57 -7.91
C PRO A 65 -13.61 -21.30 -7.46
N LEU A 66 -12.89 -20.45 -6.72
CA LEU A 66 -13.36 -19.16 -6.24
C LEU A 66 -12.60 -18.03 -6.92
N VAL A 67 -13.32 -17.08 -7.50
CA VAL A 67 -12.75 -15.80 -7.94
C VAL A 67 -12.80 -14.82 -6.77
N THR A 68 -11.68 -14.17 -6.49
CA THR A 68 -11.55 -13.20 -5.41
C THR A 68 -10.95 -11.92 -5.94
N ARG A 69 -11.30 -10.79 -5.33
CA ARG A 69 -10.63 -9.52 -5.58
C ARG A 69 -10.06 -8.96 -4.29
N PHE A 70 -8.89 -8.40 -4.42
CA PHE A 70 -8.15 -7.75 -3.37
C PHE A 70 -8.02 -6.26 -3.72
N TYR A 71 -8.33 -5.39 -2.76
CA TYR A 71 -8.37 -3.95 -2.95
C TYR A 71 -7.50 -3.23 -1.93
N GLU A 72 -6.74 -2.24 -2.39
CA GLU A 72 -6.21 -1.19 -1.54
C GLU A 72 -7.15 0.00 -1.58
N LEU A 73 -7.60 0.44 -0.40
CA LEU A 73 -8.66 1.45 -0.27
C LEU A 73 -8.22 2.60 0.65
N LYS A 74 -8.59 3.83 0.27
CA LYS A 74 -8.48 5.01 1.14
C LYS A 74 -9.59 5.06 2.18
N SER A 75 -10.78 4.58 1.84
CA SER A 75 -12.00 4.62 2.64
C SER A 75 -12.81 3.36 2.40
N LEU A 76 -13.68 3.04 3.33
CA LEU A 76 -14.60 1.91 3.26
C LEU A 76 -16.06 2.32 3.00
N SER A 77 -16.34 3.58 2.77
CA SER A 77 -17.70 4.10 2.71
C SER A 77 -18.52 3.44 1.60
N VAL A 78 -18.06 3.54 0.38
CA VAL A 78 -18.71 2.92 -0.78
C VAL A 78 -18.53 1.40 -0.77
N PHE A 79 -17.33 0.93 -0.44
CA PHE A 79 -17.05 -0.51 -0.40
C PHE A 79 -17.98 -1.27 0.53
N ASN A 80 -18.28 -0.74 1.73
CA ASN A 80 -19.14 -1.41 2.71
C ASN A 80 -20.65 -1.25 2.43
N SER A 81 -21.06 -0.17 1.76
CA SER A 81 -22.48 0.11 1.50
C SER A 81 -23.02 -0.50 0.20
N THR A 82 -22.14 -0.93 -0.70
CA THR A 82 -22.53 -1.47 -2.01
C THR A 82 -22.85 -2.96 -1.91
N ASP A 83 -23.92 -3.42 -2.59
CA ASP A 83 -24.23 -4.85 -2.74
C ASP A 83 -23.20 -5.57 -3.63
N PHE A 84 -23.19 -6.91 -3.54
CA PHE A 84 -22.19 -7.72 -4.24
C PHE A 84 -22.19 -7.50 -5.75
N PHE A 85 -23.35 -7.57 -6.39
CA PHE A 85 -23.43 -7.55 -7.86
C PHE A 85 -22.98 -6.20 -8.41
N LYS A 86 -23.41 -5.10 -7.80
CA LYS A 86 -22.96 -3.77 -8.21
C LYS A 86 -21.45 -3.60 -8.01
N LEU A 87 -20.96 -4.03 -6.83
CA LEU A 87 -19.53 -3.92 -6.55
C LEU A 87 -18.72 -4.81 -7.49
N TYR A 88 -19.18 -6.04 -7.77
CA TYR A 88 -18.47 -6.96 -8.66
C TYR A 88 -18.42 -6.48 -10.11
N ASP A 89 -19.53 -5.92 -10.62
CA ASP A 89 -19.64 -5.49 -12.02
C ASP A 89 -19.01 -4.11 -12.29
N GLN A 90 -19.03 -3.20 -11.30
CA GLN A 90 -18.70 -1.77 -11.49
C GLN A 90 -17.75 -1.22 -10.41
N ASP A 91 -16.94 -2.04 -9.79
CA ASP A 91 -16.08 -1.67 -8.66
C ASP A 91 -15.24 -0.41 -8.92
N VAL A 92 -14.58 -0.32 -10.07
CA VAL A 92 -13.73 0.83 -10.42
C VAL A 92 -14.54 2.13 -10.51
N ALA A 93 -15.71 2.07 -11.14
CA ALA A 93 -16.57 3.24 -11.30
C ALA A 93 -17.21 3.69 -9.98
N LEU A 94 -17.63 2.73 -9.16
CA LEU A 94 -18.30 3.01 -7.88
C LEU A 94 -17.33 3.47 -6.80
N LEU A 95 -16.18 2.82 -6.69
CA LEU A 95 -15.18 3.16 -5.67
C LEU A 95 -14.43 4.46 -6.01
N GLY A 96 -14.30 4.79 -7.32
CA GLY A 96 -13.69 6.04 -7.76
C GLY A 96 -12.38 6.34 -7.02
N ASP A 97 -12.30 7.50 -6.37
CA ASP A 97 -11.11 7.95 -5.64
C ASP A 97 -10.80 7.17 -4.35
N GLU A 98 -11.74 6.33 -3.87
CA GLU A 98 -11.47 5.44 -2.73
C GLU A 98 -10.58 4.25 -3.14
N LEU A 99 -10.57 3.87 -4.42
CA LEU A 99 -9.80 2.75 -4.96
C LEU A 99 -8.38 3.18 -5.34
N LEU A 100 -7.38 2.50 -4.79
CA LEU A 100 -5.97 2.71 -5.14
C LEU A 100 -5.43 1.58 -6.01
N VAL A 101 -5.68 0.34 -5.61
CA VAL A 101 -5.24 -0.87 -6.32
C VAL A 101 -6.34 -1.90 -6.30
N ARG A 102 -6.47 -2.64 -7.38
CA ARG A 102 -7.37 -3.78 -7.52
C ARG A 102 -6.65 -4.92 -8.20
N ASP A 103 -6.61 -6.07 -7.52
CA ASP A 103 -6.11 -7.33 -8.06
C ASP A 103 -7.22 -8.37 -8.10
N GLU A 104 -7.16 -9.29 -9.04
CA GLU A 104 -8.07 -10.42 -9.13
C GLU A 104 -7.30 -11.72 -9.11
N TYR A 105 -7.74 -12.66 -8.29
CA TYR A 105 -7.16 -13.98 -8.16
C TYR A 105 -8.24 -15.05 -8.36
N ARG A 106 -7.82 -16.18 -8.90
CA ARG A 106 -8.63 -17.40 -8.92
C ARG A 106 -7.92 -18.44 -8.06
N PHE A 107 -8.67 -19.05 -7.14
CA PHE A 107 -8.20 -20.13 -6.28
C PHE A 107 -8.88 -21.43 -6.64
N GLN A 108 -8.10 -22.49 -6.76
CA GLN A 108 -8.60 -23.85 -6.72
C GLN A 108 -8.82 -24.27 -5.27
N PRO A 109 -9.75 -25.24 -4.99
CA PRO A 109 -9.89 -25.81 -3.66
C PRO A 109 -8.54 -26.32 -3.10
N GLY A 110 -8.18 -25.88 -1.91
CA GLY A 110 -6.91 -26.21 -1.25
C GLY A 110 -5.69 -25.43 -1.75
N GLU A 111 -5.86 -24.45 -2.63
CA GLU A 111 -4.75 -23.64 -3.14
C GLU A 111 -4.33 -22.56 -2.14
N GLU A 112 -3.02 -22.31 -2.09
CA GLU A 112 -2.43 -21.26 -1.28
C GLU A 112 -1.53 -20.35 -2.13
N LYS A 113 -1.58 -19.04 -1.89
CA LYS A 113 -0.73 -18.03 -2.51
C LYS A 113 -0.15 -17.11 -1.43
N GLN A 114 0.99 -16.51 -1.73
CA GLN A 114 1.57 -15.46 -0.90
C GLN A 114 1.67 -14.16 -1.70
N LEU A 115 1.39 -13.07 -1.04
CA LEU A 115 1.52 -11.72 -1.54
C LEU A 115 2.35 -10.90 -0.56
N ALA A 116 3.40 -10.25 -1.06
CA ALA A 116 4.19 -9.30 -0.27
C ALA A 116 4.48 -8.08 -1.13
N ARG A 117 4.12 -6.89 -0.65
CA ARG A 117 4.37 -5.63 -1.36
C ARG A 117 4.27 -4.40 -0.46
N GLU A 118 4.89 -3.33 -0.90
CA GLU A 118 4.59 -1.99 -0.40
C GLU A 118 3.21 -1.55 -0.87
N LEU A 119 2.52 -0.81 -0.01
CA LEU A 119 1.19 -0.26 -0.29
C LEU A 119 1.31 1.14 -0.87
N GLN A 120 0.27 1.56 -1.58
CA GLN A 120 0.15 2.97 -1.98
C GLN A 120 0.12 3.87 -0.73
N PRO A 121 0.72 5.06 -0.76
CA PRO A 121 0.85 5.94 0.42
C PRO A 121 -0.48 6.29 1.09
N ASP A 122 -1.55 6.37 0.30
CA ASP A 122 -2.89 6.70 0.78
C ASP A 122 -3.70 5.47 1.24
N THR A 123 -3.14 4.26 1.16
CA THR A 123 -3.84 3.05 1.61
C THR A 123 -4.09 3.10 3.11
N ARG A 124 -5.33 2.87 3.49
CA ARG A 124 -5.77 2.80 4.90
C ARG A 124 -6.42 1.46 5.22
N PHE A 125 -6.96 0.81 4.21
CA PHE A 125 -7.69 -0.44 4.36
C PHE A 125 -7.37 -1.41 3.23
N ILE A 126 -7.43 -2.69 3.58
CA ILE A 126 -7.49 -3.79 2.62
C ILE A 126 -8.94 -4.26 2.58
N GLY A 127 -9.50 -4.34 1.38
CA GLY A 127 -10.79 -4.96 1.11
C GLY A 127 -10.62 -6.25 0.33
N VAL A 128 -11.44 -7.24 0.63
CA VAL A 128 -11.46 -8.52 -0.09
C VAL A 128 -12.89 -8.91 -0.37
N ILE A 129 -13.17 -9.36 -1.59
CA ILE A 129 -14.44 -9.99 -1.95
C ILE A 129 -14.20 -11.36 -2.56
N GLY A 130 -15.18 -12.27 -2.41
CA GLY A 130 -15.21 -13.58 -3.04
C GLY A 130 -16.52 -13.79 -3.79
N ALA A 131 -16.42 -14.23 -5.06
CA ALA A 131 -17.58 -14.53 -5.89
C ALA A 131 -18.09 -15.95 -5.60
N PHE A 132 -18.70 -16.12 -4.43
CA PHE A 132 -19.30 -17.37 -4.02
C PHE A 132 -20.53 -17.72 -4.84
N ARG A 133 -20.76 -19.00 -5.09
CA ARG A 133 -21.97 -19.50 -5.78
C ARG A 133 -23.25 -19.20 -4.98
N ASP A 134 -23.18 -19.43 -3.67
CA ASP A 134 -24.26 -19.11 -2.73
C ASP A 134 -24.01 -17.71 -2.13
N ILE A 135 -24.07 -16.70 -2.98
CA ILE A 135 -23.76 -15.33 -2.59
C ILE A 135 -24.73 -14.75 -1.53
N GLU A 136 -25.96 -15.24 -1.52
CA GLU A 136 -27.00 -14.78 -0.60
C GLU A 136 -26.71 -15.19 0.85
N ASN A 137 -26.08 -16.34 1.05
CA ASN A 137 -25.73 -16.87 2.36
C ASN A 137 -24.24 -16.72 2.68
N ALA A 138 -23.45 -16.23 1.74
CA ALA A 138 -22.00 -16.10 1.93
C ALA A 138 -21.59 -14.83 2.71
N SER A 139 -20.57 -14.97 3.54
CA SER A 139 -19.81 -13.85 4.05
C SER A 139 -18.76 -13.41 3.02
N TRP A 140 -19.25 -12.86 1.92
CA TRP A 140 -18.51 -12.62 0.68
C TRP A 140 -17.54 -11.44 0.72
N ARG A 141 -17.60 -10.59 1.76
CA ARG A 141 -16.79 -9.38 1.89
C ARG A 141 -16.13 -9.30 3.26
N LYS A 142 -14.85 -8.93 3.28
CA LYS A 142 -14.11 -8.59 4.51
C LYS A 142 -13.20 -7.39 4.27
N THR A 143 -12.93 -6.68 5.35
CA THR A 143 -12.01 -5.54 5.37
C THR A 143 -11.10 -5.60 6.57
N MET A 144 -9.92 -4.98 6.45
CA MET A 144 -8.97 -4.81 7.53
C MET A 144 -8.30 -3.46 7.41
N ALA A 145 -8.12 -2.75 8.53
CA ALA A 145 -7.25 -1.59 8.60
C ALA A 145 -5.78 -2.02 8.60
N ILE A 146 -4.93 -1.24 7.95
CA ILE A 146 -3.49 -1.46 7.96
C ILE A 146 -2.81 -0.57 9.00
N ASP A 147 -1.63 -0.98 9.45
CA ASP A 147 -0.76 -0.13 10.25
C ASP A 147 0.03 0.79 9.32
N LEU A 148 -0.04 2.11 9.59
CA LEU A 148 0.67 3.09 8.77
C LEU A 148 2.16 3.09 9.13
N ASN A 149 3.00 3.22 8.10
CA ASN A 149 4.45 3.28 8.23
C ASN A 149 5.04 2.03 8.90
N ASP A 150 4.38 0.90 8.72
CA ASP A 150 4.78 -0.37 9.31
C ASP A 150 4.45 -1.54 8.37
N LYS A 151 4.93 -2.72 8.73
CA LYS A 151 4.65 -3.98 8.06
C LYS A 151 3.49 -4.69 8.73
N THR A 152 2.40 -4.88 8.00
CA THR A 152 1.25 -5.67 8.47
C THR A 152 1.31 -7.10 7.89
N THR A 153 1.32 -8.11 8.77
CA THR A 153 1.25 -9.52 8.37
C THR A 153 -0.12 -10.09 8.69
N PHE A 154 -0.76 -10.75 7.73
CA PHE A 154 -2.07 -11.35 7.94
C PHE A 154 -2.35 -12.55 7.04
N VAL A 155 -3.35 -13.32 7.43
CA VAL A 155 -3.84 -14.48 6.68
C VAL A 155 -5.28 -14.21 6.25
N ILE A 156 -5.58 -14.47 4.99
CA ILE A 156 -6.93 -14.49 4.44
C ILE A 156 -7.29 -15.93 4.13
N GLU A 157 -8.34 -16.42 4.74
CA GLU A 157 -8.88 -17.77 4.50
C GLU A 157 -10.22 -17.68 3.78
N PHE A 158 -10.29 -18.35 2.65
CA PHE A 158 -11.52 -18.53 1.88
C PHE A 158 -12.11 -19.90 2.26
N ARG A 159 -13.09 -19.85 3.16
CA ARG A 159 -13.81 -20.97 3.69
C ARG A 159 -14.90 -21.42 2.73
N GLU A 160 -15.69 -22.41 3.13
CA GLU A 160 -16.85 -22.93 2.37
C GLU A 160 -17.67 -21.78 1.75
N ASN A 161 -18.23 -20.89 2.56
CA ASN A 161 -19.04 -19.73 2.14
C ASN A 161 -18.64 -18.44 2.86
N ALA A 162 -17.39 -18.28 3.27
CA ALA A 162 -16.97 -17.12 4.03
C ALA A 162 -15.52 -16.72 3.75
N ILE A 163 -15.24 -15.43 3.89
CA ILE A 163 -13.89 -14.88 3.95
C ILE A 163 -13.57 -14.59 5.41
N GLU A 164 -12.43 -15.05 5.89
CA GLU A 164 -11.88 -14.69 7.19
C GLU A 164 -10.54 -13.98 7.03
N ILE A 165 -10.30 -12.95 7.82
CA ILE A 165 -9.01 -12.24 7.89
C ILE A 165 -8.53 -12.27 9.33
N ARG A 166 -7.28 -12.69 9.53
CA ARG A 166 -6.62 -12.70 10.85
C ARG A 166 -5.26 -12.02 10.75
N LYS A 167 -5.05 -10.98 11.56
CA LYS A 167 -3.73 -10.38 11.72
C LYS A 167 -2.82 -11.34 12.46
N VAL A 168 -1.60 -11.49 11.97
CA VAL A 168 -0.55 -12.26 12.65
C VAL A 168 0.29 -11.27 13.45
N HIS A 169 0.35 -11.46 14.76
CA HIS A 169 1.25 -10.71 15.64
C HIS A 169 2.53 -11.54 15.76
N ASP A 170 3.66 -10.92 15.47
CA ASP A 170 4.99 -11.51 15.72
C ASP A 170 5.32 -11.54 17.21
#